data_c774a8afd5f66f096fccea31dcd5c5ce
#
_entry.id   c774a8afd5f66f096fccea31dcd5c5ce
#
_cell.length_a   1.000
_cell.length_b   1.000
_cell.length_c   1.000
_cell.angle_alpha   90.00
_cell.angle_beta   90.00
_cell.angle_gamma   90.00
#
_symmetry.space_group_name_H-M   'P 1'
#
loop_
_entity.id
_entity.type
_entity.pdbx_description
1 polymer ?
#
loop_
_entity_poly.entity_id
_entity_poly.type
_entity_poly.pdbx_seq_one_letter_code
_entity_poly.pdbx_strand_id
1 'polypeptide(L)'
;MQNTVVARIDLSALEGNLEAVRSLCPGSRIMAMVKADAYGHGLLRVAEILNAADGLAVSRLQEALLLRRFGIKGRILLLATLLNAAELVTCSEQDIDVTAHDETSVSCIIERARRNPLRVWLKLDSGMHRNGLGPDAFREADLALSRHTGVIELVHMTHFSSATDPASPVTERQMANFWDCHGVNSRAKVSLANSAALITRRDARADWVRPGIMLYGDNPLGDDHSIRLKAAMALSARVIAVRQIGVGDSVGYDGCWTCERASRIATVGIGFGDGYPRHARNGTPVWINGHVARLVGRVSMDSLSIDVTDCSRVSVGDEVILWGEQLPVAAVAPFADAIPSQLFTSLTPRVTRQYVMRGKVDA
;
A
#
# COMPACT_ATOMS: atom_id res chain seq x y z
N MET A 1 -11.42 28.73 5.92
CA MET A 1 -10.06 28.73 5.32
C MET A 1 -10.02 27.57 4.33
N GLN A 2 -9.69 27.79 3.06
CA GLN A 2 -9.52 26.70 2.11
C GLN A 2 -8.26 25.91 2.51
N ASN A 3 -8.41 24.60 2.74
CA ASN A 3 -7.27 23.73 2.98
C ASN A 3 -6.32 23.80 1.77
N THR A 4 -5.06 24.15 2.00
CA THR A 4 -4.08 24.33 0.94
C THR A 4 -3.54 23.02 0.39
N VAL A 5 -3.56 21.95 1.20
CA VAL A 5 -3.07 20.61 0.83
C VAL A 5 -4.21 19.60 0.91
N VAL A 6 -4.45 18.91 -0.20
CA VAL A 6 -5.57 17.96 -0.33
C VAL A 6 -5.09 16.66 -0.96
N ALA A 7 -5.40 15.54 -0.33
CA ALA A 7 -5.38 14.22 -0.92
C ALA A 7 -6.81 13.86 -1.35
N ARG A 8 -7.08 13.93 -2.64
CA ARG A 8 -8.37 13.50 -3.21
C ARG A 8 -8.33 12.01 -3.45
N ILE A 9 -9.24 11.27 -2.81
CA ILE A 9 -9.35 9.82 -2.89
C ILE A 9 -10.54 9.45 -3.78
N ASP A 10 -10.27 8.86 -4.92
CA ASP A 10 -11.28 8.38 -5.87
C ASP A 10 -11.73 6.96 -5.48
N LEU A 11 -12.88 6.86 -4.87
CA LEU A 11 -13.45 5.59 -4.43
C LEU A 11 -13.86 4.70 -5.62
N SER A 12 -14.24 5.30 -6.76
CA SER A 12 -14.55 4.55 -7.99
C SER A 12 -13.29 3.92 -8.61
N ALA A 13 -12.12 4.54 -8.43
CA ALA A 13 -10.86 3.95 -8.84
C ALA A 13 -10.54 2.69 -8.02
N LEU A 14 -10.79 2.72 -6.70
CA LEU A 14 -10.62 1.53 -5.84
C LEU A 14 -11.53 0.37 -6.28
N GLU A 15 -12.81 0.66 -6.57
CA GLU A 15 -13.77 -0.31 -7.07
C GLU A 15 -13.31 -0.91 -8.40
N GLY A 16 -12.93 -0.07 -9.36
CA GLY A 16 -12.42 -0.52 -10.67
C GLY A 16 -11.11 -1.30 -10.58
N ASN A 17 -10.21 -0.92 -9.67
CA ASN A 17 -8.96 -1.66 -9.44
C ASN A 17 -9.21 -3.04 -8.81
N LEU A 18 -10.18 -3.15 -7.89
CA LEU A 18 -10.60 -4.44 -7.33
C LEU A 18 -11.14 -5.37 -8.44
N GLU A 19 -11.99 -4.84 -9.34
CA GLU A 19 -12.50 -5.62 -10.48
C GLU A 19 -11.40 -6.02 -11.46
N ALA A 20 -10.41 -5.16 -11.71
CA ALA A 20 -9.25 -5.51 -12.51
C ALA A 20 -8.43 -6.64 -11.88
N VAL A 21 -8.23 -6.63 -10.55
CA VAL A 21 -7.62 -7.74 -9.82
C VAL A 21 -8.44 -9.01 -9.92
N ARG A 22 -9.77 -8.93 -9.74
CA ARG A 22 -10.68 -10.07 -9.83
C ARG A 22 -10.62 -10.73 -11.20
N SER A 23 -10.52 -9.92 -12.26
CA SER A 23 -10.38 -10.40 -13.65
C SER A 23 -9.06 -11.14 -13.89
N LEU A 24 -7.98 -10.80 -13.19
CA LEU A 24 -6.71 -11.52 -13.26
C LEU A 24 -6.77 -12.92 -12.62
N CYS A 25 -7.57 -13.10 -11.59
CA CYS A 25 -7.58 -14.31 -10.77
C CYS A 25 -9.02 -14.81 -10.47
N PRO A 26 -9.83 -15.16 -11.50
CA PRO A 26 -11.25 -15.48 -11.33
C PRO A 26 -11.53 -16.69 -10.43
N GLY A 27 -10.52 -17.55 -10.22
CA GLY A 27 -10.63 -18.74 -9.34
C GLY A 27 -10.13 -18.52 -7.91
N SER A 28 -9.56 -17.36 -7.59
CA SER A 28 -8.99 -17.07 -6.28
C SER A 28 -9.87 -16.13 -5.48
N ARG A 29 -9.88 -16.29 -4.16
CA ARG A 29 -10.44 -15.28 -3.24
C ARG A 29 -9.44 -14.14 -3.05
N ILE A 30 -9.96 -12.95 -2.88
CA ILE A 30 -9.16 -11.73 -2.74
C ILE A 30 -9.15 -11.30 -1.27
N MET A 31 -7.95 -11.30 -0.66
CA MET A 31 -7.67 -10.68 0.63
C MET A 31 -7.10 -9.28 0.39
N ALA A 32 -7.94 -8.26 0.39
CA ALA A 32 -7.54 -6.89 0.08
C ALA A 32 -6.70 -6.28 1.22
N MET A 33 -5.50 -5.79 0.91
CA MET A 33 -4.60 -5.18 1.90
C MET A 33 -5.02 -3.75 2.20
N VAL A 34 -5.51 -3.49 3.42
CA VAL A 34 -5.95 -2.16 3.91
C VAL A 34 -5.17 -1.68 5.13
N LYS A 35 -4.03 -2.29 5.42
CA LYS A 35 -3.13 -1.90 6.52
C LYS A 35 -2.56 -0.49 6.33
N ALA A 36 -2.02 0.09 7.40
CA ALA A 36 -1.41 1.42 7.42
C ALA A 36 -2.37 2.50 6.90
N ASP A 37 -3.54 2.60 7.52
CA ASP A 37 -4.62 3.51 7.15
C ASP A 37 -5.03 3.35 5.67
N ALA A 38 -5.18 2.08 5.22
CA ALA A 38 -5.43 1.75 3.81
C ALA A 38 -4.38 2.37 2.89
N TYR A 39 -3.09 2.12 3.15
CA TYR A 39 -1.97 2.75 2.44
C TYR A 39 -2.09 4.29 2.44
N GLY A 40 -2.49 4.89 3.56
CA GLY A 40 -2.63 6.33 3.70
C GLY A 40 -3.89 6.94 3.07
N HIS A 41 -4.78 6.13 2.49
CA HIS A 41 -6.00 6.58 1.81
C HIS A 41 -7.21 6.76 2.74
N GLY A 42 -7.08 6.38 4.03
CA GLY A 42 -8.15 6.45 5.02
C GLY A 42 -8.92 5.13 5.16
N LEU A 43 -8.58 4.39 6.23
CA LEU A 43 -9.00 2.99 6.44
C LEU A 43 -10.50 2.77 6.28
N LEU A 44 -11.33 3.58 6.94
CA LEU A 44 -12.77 3.31 7.02
C LEU A 44 -13.47 3.51 5.68
N ARG A 45 -13.18 4.63 4.99
CA ARG A 45 -13.81 4.93 3.69
C ARG A 45 -13.36 3.97 2.59
N VAL A 46 -12.09 3.56 2.62
CA VAL A 46 -11.57 2.55 1.69
C VAL A 46 -12.17 1.17 1.98
N ALA A 47 -12.32 0.81 3.26
CA ALA A 47 -12.90 -0.46 3.66
C ALA A 47 -14.37 -0.60 3.25
N GLU A 48 -15.17 0.48 3.20
CA GLU A 48 -16.53 0.45 2.66
C GLU A 48 -16.56 -0.09 1.23
N ILE A 49 -15.63 0.34 0.40
CA ILE A 49 -15.53 -0.07 -1.01
C ILE A 49 -14.90 -1.46 -1.14
N LEU A 50 -13.75 -1.67 -0.50
CA LEU A 50 -13.00 -2.91 -0.62
C LEU A 50 -13.62 -4.08 0.19
N ASN A 51 -14.68 -3.84 0.98
CA ASN A 51 -15.49 -4.90 1.57
C ASN A 51 -16.22 -5.76 0.53
N ALA A 52 -16.24 -5.35 -0.74
CA ALA A 52 -16.65 -6.18 -1.88
C ALA A 52 -15.63 -7.29 -2.20
N ALA A 53 -14.41 -7.26 -1.66
CA ALA A 53 -13.46 -8.37 -1.69
C ALA A 53 -13.89 -9.50 -0.74
N ASP A 54 -13.23 -10.66 -0.83
CA ASP A 54 -13.54 -11.82 0.02
C ASP A 54 -13.00 -11.69 1.45
N GLY A 55 -12.15 -10.70 1.69
CA GLY A 55 -11.65 -10.32 3.01
C GLY A 55 -10.74 -9.09 2.96
N LEU A 56 -10.55 -8.48 4.11
CA LEU A 56 -9.65 -7.35 4.33
C LEU A 56 -8.47 -7.78 5.20
N ALA A 57 -7.27 -7.26 4.94
CA ALA A 57 -6.12 -7.57 5.78
C ALA A 57 -5.44 -6.31 6.32
N VAL A 58 -5.13 -6.36 7.60
CA VAL A 58 -4.49 -5.30 8.37
C VAL A 58 -3.25 -5.82 9.11
N SER A 59 -2.41 -4.93 9.63
CA SER A 59 -1.20 -5.34 10.37
C SER A 59 -1.29 -5.14 11.87
N ARG A 60 -2.25 -4.36 12.35
CA ARG A 60 -2.42 -4.05 13.78
C ARG A 60 -3.80 -4.48 14.25
N LEU A 61 -3.88 -5.04 15.47
CA LEU A 61 -5.16 -5.44 16.06
C LEU A 61 -6.12 -4.24 16.16
N GLN A 62 -5.60 -3.05 16.46
CA GLN A 62 -6.39 -1.83 16.54
C GLN A 62 -7.08 -1.49 15.21
N GLU A 63 -6.41 -1.72 14.06
CA GLU A 63 -7.03 -1.54 12.74
C GLU A 63 -8.17 -2.54 12.53
N ALA A 64 -7.99 -3.81 12.89
CA ALA A 64 -9.02 -4.84 12.79
C ALA A 64 -10.24 -4.51 13.66
N LEU A 65 -10.01 -4.11 14.91
CA LEU A 65 -11.06 -3.72 15.85
C LEU A 65 -11.79 -2.44 15.39
N LEU A 66 -11.08 -1.51 14.77
CA LEU A 66 -11.68 -0.32 14.18
C LEU A 66 -12.62 -0.68 13.03
N LEU A 67 -12.21 -1.59 12.15
CA LEU A 67 -13.06 -2.11 11.07
C LEU A 67 -14.31 -2.81 11.61
N ARG A 68 -14.19 -3.64 12.66
CA ARG A 68 -15.34 -4.30 13.30
C ARG A 68 -16.30 -3.29 13.92
N ARG A 69 -15.80 -2.29 14.65
CA ARG A 69 -16.62 -1.20 15.21
C ARG A 69 -17.31 -0.37 14.14
N PHE A 70 -16.68 -0.20 13.00
CA PHE A 70 -17.26 0.48 11.84
C PHE A 70 -18.35 -0.33 11.13
N GLY A 71 -18.51 -1.61 11.47
CA GLY A 71 -19.59 -2.47 10.95
C GLY A 71 -19.16 -3.41 9.82
N ILE A 72 -17.87 -3.52 9.50
CA ILE A 72 -17.38 -4.51 8.54
C ILE A 72 -17.67 -5.92 9.10
N LYS A 73 -18.47 -6.70 8.38
CA LYS A 73 -18.85 -8.09 8.73
C LYS A 73 -18.01 -9.13 8.00
N GLY A 74 -17.41 -8.75 6.85
CA GLY A 74 -16.56 -9.62 6.04
C GLY A 74 -15.34 -10.13 6.82
N ARG A 75 -14.62 -11.06 6.22
CA ARG A 75 -13.41 -11.66 6.77
C ARG A 75 -12.33 -10.59 7.00
N ILE A 76 -11.68 -10.61 8.16
CA ILE A 76 -10.55 -9.74 8.47
C ILE A 76 -9.37 -10.61 8.85
N LEU A 77 -8.24 -10.44 8.17
CA LEU A 77 -6.98 -11.09 8.47
C LEU A 77 -6.04 -10.13 9.20
N LEU A 78 -5.59 -10.52 10.37
CA LEU A 78 -4.54 -9.87 11.11
C LEU A 78 -3.19 -10.47 10.71
N LEU A 79 -2.39 -9.67 9.99
CA LEU A 79 -1.06 -10.05 9.55
C LEU A 79 -0.08 -10.01 10.73
N ALA A 80 1.18 -10.39 10.46
CA ALA A 80 2.26 -10.51 11.41
C ALA A 80 2.26 -9.44 12.52
N THR A 81 1.81 -9.84 13.71
CA THR A 81 1.88 -9.07 14.94
C THR A 81 2.10 -10.03 16.10
N LEU A 82 2.74 -9.56 17.15
CA LEU A 82 2.84 -10.34 18.40
C LEU A 82 1.49 -10.26 19.09
N LEU A 83 0.85 -11.41 19.29
CA LEU A 83 -0.43 -11.54 20.00
C LEU A 83 -0.20 -12.26 21.32
N ASN A 84 -0.67 -11.65 22.40
CA ASN A 84 -0.78 -12.33 23.67
C ASN A 84 -2.09 -13.13 23.77
N ALA A 85 -2.24 -13.89 24.85
CA ALA A 85 -3.40 -14.74 25.05
C ALA A 85 -4.74 -13.98 25.06
N ALA A 86 -4.79 -12.77 25.63
CA ALA A 86 -6.02 -11.95 25.68
C ALA A 86 -6.39 -11.42 24.29
N GLU A 87 -5.40 -11.03 23.50
CA GLU A 87 -5.61 -10.57 22.13
C GLU A 87 -6.10 -11.69 21.22
N LEU A 88 -5.63 -12.94 21.41
CA LEU A 88 -6.15 -14.11 20.69
C LEU A 88 -7.62 -14.40 21.04
N VAL A 89 -8.01 -14.26 22.31
CA VAL A 89 -9.43 -14.34 22.72
C VAL A 89 -10.24 -13.25 22.00
N THR A 90 -9.76 -12.02 21.99
CA THR A 90 -10.39 -10.92 21.27
C THR A 90 -10.51 -11.20 19.76
N CYS A 91 -9.47 -11.78 19.13
CA CYS A 91 -9.54 -12.16 17.72
C CYS A 91 -10.64 -13.19 17.46
N SER A 92 -10.76 -14.20 18.32
CA SER A 92 -11.81 -15.21 18.22
C SER A 92 -13.21 -14.58 18.39
N GLU A 93 -13.43 -13.79 19.44
CA GLU A 93 -14.70 -13.13 19.72
C GLU A 93 -15.14 -12.15 18.63
N GLN A 94 -14.18 -11.51 18.00
CA GLN A 94 -14.40 -10.54 16.91
C GLN A 94 -14.31 -11.15 15.51
N ASP A 95 -14.22 -12.48 15.39
CA ASP A 95 -14.14 -13.21 14.12
C ASP A 95 -12.98 -12.71 13.22
N ILE A 96 -11.80 -12.52 13.82
CA ILE A 96 -10.59 -12.06 13.15
C ILE A 96 -9.65 -13.25 12.93
N ASP A 97 -9.24 -13.48 11.69
CA ASP A 97 -8.22 -14.47 11.34
C ASP A 97 -6.85 -14.03 11.87
N VAL A 98 -6.05 -14.96 12.31
CA VAL A 98 -4.72 -14.69 12.87
C VAL A 98 -3.61 -15.32 12.03
N THR A 99 -2.45 -14.68 12.01
CA THR A 99 -1.25 -15.24 11.38
C THR A 99 -0.34 -15.86 12.42
N ALA A 100 0.00 -17.14 12.25
CA ALA A 100 1.08 -17.82 12.96
C ALA A 100 2.37 -17.73 12.13
N HIS A 101 3.41 -17.07 12.65
CA HIS A 101 4.63 -16.76 11.90
C HIS A 101 5.93 -17.02 12.66
N ASP A 102 5.81 -17.49 13.90
CA ASP A 102 6.87 -17.95 14.76
C ASP A 102 6.35 -19.03 15.73
N GLU A 103 7.24 -19.72 16.40
CA GLU A 103 6.91 -20.82 17.33
C GLU A 103 6.07 -20.34 18.53
N THR A 104 6.30 -19.09 18.98
CA THR A 104 5.55 -18.50 20.09
C THR A 104 4.08 -18.29 19.69
N SER A 105 3.82 -17.74 18.52
CA SER A 105 2.46 -17.56 18.01
C SER A 105 1.74 -18.88 17.81
N VAL A 106 2.43 -19.90 17.29
CA VAL A 106 1.88 -21.26 17.16
C VAL A 106 1.49 -21.84 18.53
N SER A 107 2.38 -21.77 19.51
CA SER A 107 2.15 -22.27 20.85
C SER A 107 0.97 -21.58 21.55
N CYS A 108 0.90 -20.24 21.45
CA CYS A 108 -0.22 -19.47 21.98
C CYS A 108 -1.56 -19.83 21.32
N ILE A 109 -1.56 -20.04 20.01
CA ILE A 109 -2.78 -20.43 19.27
C ILE A 109 -3.24 -21.82 19.71
N ILE A 110 -2.33 -22.81 19.78
CA ILE A 110 -2.64 -24.19 20.24
C ILE A 110 -3.23 -24.17 21.65
N GLU A 111 -2.65 -23.38 22.55
CA GLU A 111 -3.14 -23.30 23.93
C GLU A 111 -4.55 -22.71 24.04
N ARG A 112 -4.88 -21.72 23.19
CA ARG A 112 -6.12 -20.93 23.31
C ARG A 112 -7.24 -21.36 22.38
N ALA A 113 -6.92 -21.86 21.17
CA ALA A 113 -7.90 -22.15 20.14
C ALA A 113 -8.97 -23.17 20.56
N ARG A 114 -8.67 -24.09 21.49
CA ARG A 114 -9.64 -25.09 21.96
C ARG A 114 -10.92 -24.47 22.54
N ARG A 115 -10.78 -23.33 23.22
CA ARG A 115 -11.92 -22.59 23.83
C ARG A 115 -12.37 -21.42 23.00
N ASN A 116 -11.48 -20.92 22.17
CA ASN A 116 -11.65 -19.74 21.32
C ASN A 116 -11.29 -20.10 19.87
N PRO A 117 -12.22 -20.68 19.09
CA PRO A 117 -11.92 -21.18 17.76
C PRO A 117 -11.40 -20.07 16.83
N LEU A 118 -10.38 -20.40 16.02
CA LEU A 118 -9.68 -19.44 15.15
C LEU A 118 -9.50 -19.98 13.73
N ARG A 119 -9.51 -19.09 12.76
CA ARG A 119 -8.94 -19.33 11.44
C ARG A 119 -7.49 -18.89 11.47
N VAL A 120 -6.57 -19.78 11.07
CA VAL A 120 -5.13 -19.57 11.20
C VAL A 120 -4.47 -19.52 9.82
N TRP A 121 -3.67 -18.50 9.60
CA TRP A 121 -2.79 -18.37 8.45
C TRP A 121 -1.35 -18.70 8.88
N LEU A 122 -0.93 -19.93 8.60
CA LEU A 122 0.41 -20.41 8.94
C LEU A 122 1.40 -19.93 7.91
N LYS A 123 2.39 -19.17 8.35
CA LYS A 123 3.32 -18.49 7.46
C LYS A 123 4.67 -19.19 7.41
N LEU A 124 5.06 -19.61 6.20
CA LEU A 124 6.39 -20.10 5.87
C LEU A 124 7.31 -18.94 5.49
N ASP A 125 8.51 -18.90 6.01
CA ASP A 125 9.62 -18.19 5.40
C ASP A 125 10.23 -19.02 4.28
N SER A 126 9.82 -18.78 3.09
CA SER A 126 10.31 -19.49 1.90
C SER A 126 11.60 -18.88 1.30
N GLY A 127 12.14 -17.81 1.94
CA GLY A 127 13.38 -17.16 1.50
C GLY A 127 13.33 -15.63 1.45
N MET A 128 12.36 -14.98 2.12
CA MET A 128 12.35 -13.53 2.30
C MET A 128 13.09 -13.09 3.58
N HIS A 129 13.22 -13.98 4.56
CA HIS A 129 13.93 -13.79 5.84
C HIS A 129 13.48 -12.55 6.63
N ARG A 130 12.16 -12.33 6.68
CA ARG A 130 11.58 -11.24 7.46
C ARG A 130 10.76 -11.75 8.65
N ASN A 131 9.80 -12.61 8.40
CA ASN A 131 9.02 -13.37 9.39
C ASN A 131 8.35 -14.56 8.68
N GLY A 132 8.06 -15.60 9.44
CA GLY A 132 7.61 -16.91 8.98
C GLY A 132 8.47 -17.99 9.62
N LEU A 133 7.91 -19.17 9.76
CA LEU A 133 8.60 -20.34 10.28
C LEU A 133 9.58 -20.89 9.23
N GLY A 134 10.70 -21.43 9.70
CA GLY A 134 11.57 -22.25 8.86
C GLY A 134 10.87 -23.56 8.44
N PRO A 135 11.40 -24.30 7.45
CA PRO A 135 10.76 -25.48 6.89
C PRO A 135 10.33 -26.53 7.91
N ASP A 136 11.19 -26.90 8.85
CA ASP A 136 10.91 -27.96 9.83
C ASP A 136 9.88 -27.50 10.85
N ALA A 137 10.06 -26.30 11.43
CA ALA A 137 9.09 -25.73 12.37
C ALA A 137 7.73 -25.49 11.69
N PHE A 138 7.70 -25.17 10.40
CA PHE A 138 6.45 -25.05 9.65
C PHE A 138 5.72 -26.38 9.53
N ARG A 139 6.42 -27.48 9.20
CA ARG A 139 5.83 -28.82 9.10
C ARG A 139 5.30 -29.32 10.45
N GLU A 140 6.05 -29.06 11.54
CA GLU A 140 5.61 -29.39 12.90
C GLU A 140 4.36 -28.58 13.28
N ALA A 141 4.34 -27.29 13.01
CA ALA A 141 3.19 -26.42 13.26
C ALA A 141 1.97 -26.81 12.43
N ASP A 142 2.15 -27.14 11.14
CA ASP A 142 1.07 -27.64 10.28
C ASP A 142 0.44 -28.91 10.87
N LEU A 143 1.26 -29.87 11.27
CA LEU A 143 0.79 -31.11 11.87
C LEU A 143 0.00 -30.86 13.16
N ALA A 144 0.46 -29.93 14.01
CA ALA A 144 -0.20 -29.61 15.26
C ALA A 144 -1.52 -28.85 15.04
N LEU A 145 -1.50 -27.82 14.17
CA LEU A 145 -2.66 -26.96 13.91
C LEU A 145 -3.75 -27.67 13.09
N SER A 146 -3.38 -28.49 12.10
CA SER A 146 -4.35 -29.23 11.27
C SER A 146 -5.15 -30.28 12.04
N ARG A 147 -4.62 -30.78 13.16
CA ARG A 147 -5.29 -31.74 14.06
C ARG A 147 -6.04 -31.07 15.21
N HIS A 148 -5.85 -29.76 15.38
CA HIS A 148 -6.38 -29.04 16.53
C HIS A 148 -7.85 -28.67 16.32
N THR A 149 -8.75 -29.16 17.17
CA THR A 149 -10.22 -28.99 17.04
C THR A 149 -10.71 -27.54 17.08
N GLY A 150 -9.92 -26.63 17.63
CA GLY A 150 -10.23 -25.19 17.66
C GLY A 150 -9.68 -24.42 16.47
N VAL A 151 -8.93 -25.05 15.55
CA VAL A 151 -8.52 -24.44 14.29
C VAL A 151 -9.57 -24.80 13.23
N ILE A 152 -10.45 -23.85 12.93
CA ILE A 152 -11.61 -24.07 12.04
C ILE A 152 -11.26 -23.95 10.56
N GLU A 153 -10.17 -23.28 10.23
CA GLU A 153 -9.58 -23.24 8.88
C GLU A 153 -8.08 -22.97 9.00
N LEU A 154 -7.29 -23.68 8.21
CA LEU A 154 -5.85 -23.47 8.08
C LEU A 154 -5.52 -23.02 6.67
N VAL A 155 -4.75 -21.93 6.56
CA VAL A 155 -4.23 -21.38 5.30
C VAL A 155 -2.72 -21.33 5.39
N HIS A 156 -2.04 -22.00 4.46
CA HIS A 156 -0.60 -21.88 4.30
C HIS A 156 -0.26 -20.65 3.46
N MET A 157 0.63 -19.81 3.93
CA MET A 157 1.04 -18.64 3.16
C MET A 157 2.53 -18.38 3.21
N THR A 158 3.02 -17.69 2.19
CA THR A 158 4.36 -17.10 2.15
C THR A 158 4.30 -15.67 1.58
N HIS A 159 5.46 -15.03 1.39
CA HIS A 159 5.56 -13.72 0.75
C HIS A 159 6.79 -13.64 -0.13
N PHE A 160 6.60 -13.26 -1.38
CA PHE A 160 7.68 -13.15 -2.35
C PHE A 160 8.45 -11.83 -2.17
N SER A 161 9.77 -11.92 -2.21
CA SER A 161 10.67 -10.77 -2.07
C SER A 161 10.98 -10.09 -3.42
N SER A 162 10.91 -10.83 -4.53
CA SER A 162 11.46 -10.39 -5.81
C SER A 162 10.47 -10.58 -6.98
N ALA A 163 9.16 -10.64 -6.71
CA ALA A 163 8.15 -10.87 -7.76
C ALA A 163 7.99 -9.68 -8.72
N THR A 164 8.58 -8.53 -8.44
CA THR A 164 8.67 -7.38 -9.37
C THR A 164 9.68 -7.59 -10.49
N ASP A 165 10.59 -8.53 -10.34
CA ASP A 165 11.55 -8.91 -11.37
C ASP A 165 11.22 -10.32 -11.90
N PRO A 166 10.55 -10.45 -13.07
CA PRO A 166 10.21 -11.75 -13.64
C PRO A 166 11.43 -12.60 -14.04
N ALA A 167 12.59 -11.97 -14.27
CA ALA A 167 13.83 -12.67 -14.62
C ALA A 167 14.56 -13.21 -13.38
N SER A 168 14.20 -12.76 -12.18
CA SER A 168 14.86 -13.20 -10.95
C SER A 168 14.47 -14.65 -10.61
N PRO A 169 15.44 -15.56 -10.41
CA PRO A 169 15.17 -16.93 -9.99
C PRO A 169 14.69 -17.04 -8.54
N VAL A 170 14.69 -15.92 -7.79
CA VAL A 170 14.35 -15.92 -6.37
C VAL A 170 12.90 -16.32 -6.13
N THR A 171 11.96 -15.77 -6.90
CA THR A 171 10.53 -16.08 -6.75
C THR A 171 10.24 -17.55 -7.04
N GLU A 172 10.89 -18.12 -8.06
CA GLU A 172 10.75 -19.54 -8.39
C GLU A 172 11.28 -20.43 -7.26
N ARG A 173 12.45 -20.14 -6.71
CA ARG A 173 12.98 -20.84 -5.53
C ARG A 173 12.07 -20.73 -4.32
N GLN A 174 11.51 -19.55 -4.07
CA GLN A 174 10.55 -19.35 -2.99
C GLN A 174 9.28 -20.21 -3.17
N MET A 175 8.79 -20.34 -4.41
CA MET A 175 7.66 -21.20 -4.73
C MET A 175 8.01 -22.68 -4.53
N ALA A 176 9.15 -23.14 -5.02
CA ALA A 176 9.61 -24.51 -4.82
C ALA A 176 9.74 -24.86 -3.34
N ASN A 177 10.38 -24.00 -2.56
CA ASN A 177 10.49 -24.16 -1.10
C ASN A 177 9.13 -24.21 -0.41
N PHE A 178 8.17 -23.39 -0.89
CA PHE A 178 6.83 -23.42 -0.31
C PHE A 178 6.10 -24.74 -0.60
N TRP A 179 6.11 -25.21 -1.85
CA TRP A 179 5.41 -26.42 -2.23
C TRP A 179 6.00 -27.68 -1.59
N ASP A 180 7.33 -27.72 -1.39
CA ASP A 180 7.99 -28.77 -0.63
C ASP A 180 7.47 -28.85 0.83
N CYS A 181 7.32 -27.69 1.47
CA CYS A 181 6.81 -27.61 2.84
C CYS A 181 5.30 -27.83 2.95
N HIS A 182 4.51 -27.35 1.97
CA HIS A 182 3.05 -27.53 1.93
C HIS A 182 2.68 -29.02 1.86
N GLY A 183 3.44 -29.80 1.09
CA GLY A 183 3.23 -31.25 0.93
C GLY A 183 2.02 -31.60 0.05
N VAL A 184 2.13 -32.68 -0.71
CA VAL A 184 1.12 -33.11 -1.69
C VAL A 184 -0.23 -33.53 -1.11
N ASN A 185 -0.25 -33.90 0.18
CA ASN A 185 -1.46 -34.38 0.88
C ASN A 185 -2.09 -33.33 1.80
N SER A 186 -1.57 -32.10 1.83
CA SER A 186 -2.14 -31.05 2.66
C SER A 186 -3.52 -30.65 2.18
N ARG A 187 -4.44 -30.42 3.14
CA ARG A 187 -5.79 -29.89 2.90
C ARG A 187 -5.89 -28.41 3.22
N ALA A 188 -4.81 -27.80 3.69
CA ALA A 188 -4.79 -26.37 3.98
C ALA A 188 -4.99 -25.56 2.68
N LYS A 189 -5.71 -24.47 2.78
CA LYS A 189 -5.79 -23.48 1.70
C LYS A 189 -4.43 -22.83 1.48
N VAL A 190 -4.22 -22.25 0.32
CA VAL A 190 -2.92 -21.68 -0.07
C VAL A 190 -3.03 -20.20 -0.44
N SER A 191 -2.05 -19.41 -0.02
CA SER A 191 -1.93 -17.99 -0.37
C SER A 191 -0.48 -17.59 -0.62
N LEU A 192 -0.14 -17.32 -1.87
CA LEU A 192 1.22 -16.96 -2.30
C LEU A 192 1.29 -15.52 -2.81
N ALA A 193 0.49 -15.19 -3.83
CA ALA A 193 0.63 -13.99 -4.62
C ALA A 193 0.37 -12.69 -3.85
N ASN A 194 1.34 -11.77 -3.89
CA ASN A 194 1.19 -10.35 -3.67
C ASN A 194 0.84 -9.64 -4.99
N SER A 195 0.76 -8.30 -5.02
CA SER A 195 0.42 -7.54 -6.22
C SER A 195 1.31 -7.87 -7.43
N ALA A 196 2.63 -7.93 -7.24
CA ALA A 196 3.55 -8.22 -8.34
C ALA A 196 3.37 -9.66 -8.86
N ALA A 197 3.32 -10.64 -7.97
CA ALA A 197 3.13 -12.03 -8.34
C ALA A 197 1.77 -12.28 -9.02
N LEU A 198 0.74 -11.51 -8.70
CA LEU A 198 -0.54 -11.57 -9.42
C LEU A 198 -0.38 -11.30 -10.91
N ILE A 199 0.53 -10.42 -11.30
CA ILE A 199 0.80 -10.09 -12.69
C ILE A 199 1.78 -11.11 -13.30
N THR A 200 2.91 -11.36 -12.63
CA THR A 200 4.04 -12.09 -13.18
C THR A 200 3.91 -13.61 -13.10
N ARG A 201 3.12 -14.16 -12.16
CA ARG A 201 3.10 -15.60 -11.83
C ARG A 201 1.67 -16.14 -11.72
N ARG A 202 1.15 -16.66 -12.85
CA ARG A 202 -0.18 -17.30 -12.85
C ARG A 202 -0.26 -18.50 -11.91
N ASP A 203 0.83 -19.24 -11.79
CA ASP A 203 0.98 -20.41 -10.92
C ASP A 203 1.01 -20.09 -9.42
N ALA A 204 1.16 -18.81 -9.05
CA ALA A 204 1.04 -18.32 -7.69
C ALA A 204 -0.41 -17.91 -7.29
N ARG A 205 -1.35 -17.91 -8.25
CA ARG A 205 -2.76 -17.58 -8.02
C ARG A 205 -3.50 -18.79 -7.45
N ALA A 206 -3.30 -19.02 -6.16
CA ALA A 206 -3.87 -20.14 -5.42
C ALA A 206 -5.26 -19.80 -4.83
N ASP A 207 -5.68 -20.46 -3.73
CA ASP A 207 -7.00 -20.22 -3.11
C ASP A 207 -7.23 -18.76 -2.71
N TRP A 208 -6.17 -18.10 -2.22
CA TRP A 208 -6.20 -16.71 -1.79
C TRP A 208 -5.08 -15.91 -2.43
N VAL A 209 -5.41 -14.71 -2.89
CA VAL A 209 -4.44 -13.71 -3.35
C VAL A 209 -4.49 -12.47 -2.47
N ARG A 210 -3.36 -11.75 -2.36
CA ARG A 210 -3.21 -10.63 -1.44
C ARG A 210 -2.75 -9.35 -2.15
N PRO A 211 -3.59 -8.75 -3.00
CA PRO A 211 -3.29 -7.48 -3.63
C PRO A 211 -3.17 -6.37 -2.58
N GLY A 212 -2.16 -5.53 -2.74
CA GLY A 212 -1.97 -4.31 -1.97
C GLY A 212 -1.95 -3.10 -2.89
N ILE A 213 -0.77 -2.73 -3.34
CA ILE A 213 -0.54 -1.48 -4.08
C ILE A 213 -1.39 -1.36 -5.36
N MET A 214 -1.72 -2.47 -6.02
CA MET A 214 -2.60 -2.48 -7.20
C MET A 214 -3.99 -1.92 -6.90
N LEU A 215 -4.53 -2.17 -5.71
CA LEU A 215 -5.85 -1.65 -5.32
C LEU A 215 -5.85 -0.12 -5.26
N TYR A 216 -4.69 0.48 -5.02
CA TYR A 216 -4.50 1.93 -4.94
C TYR A 216 -4.06 2.56 -6.26
N GLY A 217 -3.97 1.74 -7.31
CA GLY A 217 -3.77 2.21 -8.69
C GLY A 217 -2.33 2.32 -9.15
N ASP A 218 -1.38 1.75 -8.37
CA ASP A 218 0.00 1.67 -8.80
C ASP A 218 0.33 0.27 -9.31
N ASN A 219 0.95 0.21 -10.49
CA ASN A 219 1.42 -1.03 -11.07
C ASN A 219 2.84 -1.34 -10.57
N PRO A 220 3.05 -2.41 -9.80
CA PRO A 220 4.37 -2.73 -9.26
C PRO A 220 5.42 -3.10 -10.33
N LEU A 221 5.01 -3.29 -11.58
CA LEU A 221 5.89 -3.53 -12.73
C LEU A 221 6.14 -2.28 -13.59
N GLY A 222 5.72 -1.10 -13.11
CA GLY A 222 5.88 0.15 -13.84
C GLY A 222 5.02 0.19 -15.11
N ASP A 223 5.67 0.33 -16.26
CA ASP A 223 5.00 0.53 -17.55
C ASP A 223 4.43 -0.76 -18.19
N ASP A 224 4.33 -1.87 -17.46
CA ASP A 224 3.63 -3.05 -17.94
C ASP A 224 2.13 -2.76 -18.09
N HIS A 225 1.66 -2.76 -19.33
CA HIS A 225 0.26 -2.50 -19.69
C HIS A 225 -0.65 -3.74 -19.63
N SER A 226 -0.17 -4.85 -19.05
CA SER A 226 -0.97 -6.09 -18.89
C SER A 226 -2.21 -5.90 -18.02
N ILE A 227 -2.19 -4.89 -17.16
CA ILE A 227 -3.34 -4.48 -16.34
C ILE A 227 -3.49 -2.96 -16.32
N ARG A 228 -4.73 -2.50 -16.49
CA ARG A 228 -5.07 -1.07 -16.38
C ARG A 228 -5.58 -0.76 -14.97
N LEU A 229 -4.80 0.01 -14.23
CA LEU A 229 -5.16 0.50 -12.91
C LEU A 229 -5.36 2.01 -12.96
N LYS A 230 -6.23 2.52 -12.09
CA LYS A 230 -6.50 3.95 -11.95
C LYS A 230 -5.95 4.46 -10.63
N ALA A 231 -5.20 5.56 -10.65
CA ALA A 231 -4.70 6.20 -9.44
C ALA A 231 -5.87 6.53 -8.48
N ALA A 232 -5.84 5.93 -7.29
CA ALA A 232 -6.88 6.15 -6.28
C ALA A 232 -6.65 7.44 -5.48
N MET A 233 -5.41 7.97 -5.44
CA MET A 233 -5.08 9.22 -4.75
C MET A 233 -4.49 10.24 -5.72
N ALA A 234 -5.00 11.47 -5.66
CA ALA A 234 -4.33 12.65 -6.20
C ALA A 234 -3.97 13.59 -5.04
N LEU A 235 -2.67 13.86 -4.86
CA LEU A 235 -2.17 14.85 -3.90
C LEU A 235 -1.97 16.18 -4.62
N SER A 236 -2.59 17.22 -4.12
CA SER A 236 -2.44 18.56 -4.65
C SER A 236 -2.23 19.61 -3.56
N ALA A 237 -1.59 20.73 -3.96
CA ALA A 237 -1.42 21.92 -3.14
C ALA A 237 -1.54 23.16 -4.00
N ARG A 238 -1.51 24.34 -3.35
CA ARG A 238 -1.66 25.62 -4.07
C ARG A 238 -0.34 26.36 -4.14
N VAL A 239 -0.13 27.07 -5.25
CA VAL A 239 0.91 28.10 -5.35
C VAL A 239 0.61 29.22 -4.38
N ILE A 240 1.56 29.56 -3.51
CA ILE A 240 1.41 30.61 -2.49
C ILE A 240 2.25 31.86 -2.78
N ALA A 241 3.25 31.75 -3.65
CA ALA A 241 4.05 32.88 -4.13
C ALA A 241 4.65 32.57 -5.49
N VAL A 242 4.89 33.60 -6.30
CA VAL A 242 5.66 33.52 -7.56
C VAL A 242 6.67 34.64 -7.57
N ARG A 243 7.92 34.33 -7.94
CA ARG A 243 9.03 35.30 -7.97
C ARG A 243 9.84 35.14 -9.25
N GLN A 244 10.38 36.23 -9.74
CA GLN A 244 11.46 36.22 -10.71
C GLN A 244 12.79 36.34 -10.00
N ILE A 245 13.77 35.55 -10.41
CA ILE A 245 15.13 35.55 -9.87
C ILE A 245 16.13 35.58 -11.02
N GLY A 246 17.33 36.13 -10.75
CA GLY A 246 18.37 36.33 -11.74
C GLY A 246 19.31 35.14 -11.88
N VAL A 247 20.18 35.19 -12.88
CA VAL A 247 21.30 34.24 -13.04
C VAL A 247 22.21 34.29 -11.81
N GLY A 248 22.57 33.13 -11.27
CA GLY A 248 23.42 33.02 -10.07
C GLY A 248 22.65 33.04 -8.75
N ASP A 249 21.37 33.42 -8.74
CA ASP A 249 20.55 33.33 -7.51
C ASP A 249 20.28 31.89 -7.13
N SER A 250 20.29 31.60 -5.83
CA SER A 250 20.06 30.25 -5.29
C SER A 250 18.69 30.14 -4.63
N VAL A 251 18.08 28.94 -4.64
CA VAL A 251 16.76 28.65 -4.07
C VAL A 251 16.89 27.73 -2.87
N GLY A 252 16.23 28.13 -1.76
CA GLY A 252 16.04 27.30 -0.58
C GLY A 252 17.26 27.20 0.32
N TYR A 253 17.16 26.27 1.30
CA TYR A 253 18.23 26.03 2.26
C TYR A 253 19.51 25.54 1.57
N ASP A 254 20.66 26.03 2.07
CA ASP A 254 22.02 25.67 1.63
C ASP A 254 22.31 26.01 0.16
N GLY A 255 21.42 26.73 -0.53
CA GLY A 255 21.60 27.09 -1.95
C GLY A 255 21.85 25.88 -2.87
N CYS A 256 21.23 24.75 -2.58
CA CYS A 256 21.49 23.50 -3.31
C CYS A 256 20.94 23.47 -4.76
N TRP A 257 20.35 24.54 -5.20
CA TRP A 257 19.99 24.80 -6.59
C TRP A 257 20.24 26.27 -6.93
N THR A 258 20.90 26.53 -8.03
CA THR A 258 21.26 27.87 -8.51
C THR A 258 20.74 28.09 -9.90
N CYS A 259 20.21 29.28 -10.17
CA CYS A 259 19.71 29.68 -11.48
C CYS A 259 20.83 29.77 -12.52
N GLU A 260 20.74 29.07 -13.62
CA GLU A 260 21.60 29.21 -14.79
C GLU A 260 21.08 30.24 -15.80
N ARG A 261 19.82 30.62 -15.67
CA ARG A 261 19.12 31.65 -16.49
C ARG A 261 18.14 32.43 -15.61
N ALA A 262 17.70 33.60 -16.07
CA ALA A 262 16.60 34.30 -15.41
C ALA A 262 15.40 33.35 -15.31
N SER A 263 14.97 33.08 -14.09
CA SER A 263 13.98 32.03 -13.80
C SER A 263 12.79 32.56 -13.01
N ARG A 264 11.67 31.90 -13.19
CA ARG A 264 10.43 32.15 -12.49
C ARG A 264 10.14 31.00 -11.55
N ILE A 265 10.18 31.28 -10.26
CA ILE A 265 10.03 30.26 -9.21
C ILE A 265 8.69 30.42 -8.53
N ALA A 266 7.91 29.32 -8.46
CA ALA A 266 6.69 29.27 -7.67
C ALA A 266 6.96 28.53 -6.35
N THR A 267 6.48 29.08 -5.26
CA THR A 267 6.44 28.41 -3.95
C THR A 267 5.08 27.75 -3.79
N VAL A 268 5.07 26.47 -3.47
CA VAL A 268 3.89 25.63 -3.29
C VAL A 268 3.70 25.36 -1.80
N GLY A 269 2.49 25.48 -1.29
CA GLY A 269 2.14 25.38 0.12
C GLY A 269 2.00 23.92 0.60
N ILE A 270 3.04 23.10 0.41
CA ILE A 270 3.19 21.75 0.94
C ILE A 270 4.65 21.46 1.27
N GLY A 271 4.94 20.83 2.39
CA GLY A 271 6.27 20.49 2.78
C GLY A 271 6.37 19.17 3.56
N PHE A 272 7.54 18.95 4.20
CA PHE A 272 7.74 17.67 4.92
C PHE A 272 6.88 17.56 6.19
N GLY A 273 6.36 18.65 6.74
CA GLY A 273 5.37 18.64 7.80
C GLY A 273 4.03 18.03 7.39
N ASP A 274 3.73 18.03 6.09
CA ASP A 274 2.56 17.39 5.49
C ASP A 274 2.84 15.93 5.09
N GLY A 275 4.12 15.51 5.17
CA GLY A 275 4.57 14.18 4.77
C GLY A 275 5.17 14.12 3.37
N TYR A 276 5.35 15.25 2.66
CA TYR A 276 6.09 15.26 1.41
C TYR A 276 7.60 15.03 1.70
N PRO A 277 8.31 14.19 0.94
CA PRO A 277 9.66 13.78 1.30
C PRO A 277 10.65 14.95 1.28
N ARG A 278 11.32 15.23 2.42
CA ARG A 278 12.32 16.30 2.52
C ARG A 278 13.54 16.06 1.62
N HIS A 279 13.84 14.80 1.37
CA HIS A 279 14.97 14.37 0.55
C HIS A 279 14.62 14.24 -0.95
N ALA A 280 13.43 14.65 -1.37
CA ALA A 280 13.12 14.76 -2.78
C ALA A 280 14.13 15.67 -3.48
N ARG A 281 14.73 15.13 -4.55
CA ARG A 281 15.86 15.77 -5.25
C ARG A 281 15.38 16.87 -6.20
N ASN A 282 16.28 17.82 -6.52
CA ASN A 282 16.08 18.73 -7.62
C ASN A 282 15.69 17.95 -8.88
N GLY A 283 14.73 18.47 -9.64
CA GLY A 283 14.20 17.82 -10.83
C GLY A 283 12.99 16.91 -10.57
N THR A 284 12.58 16.66 -9.30
CA THR A 284 11.33 15.95 -9.00
C THR A 284 10.18 16.57 -9.76
N PRO A 285 9.42 15.80 -10.57
CA PRO A 285 8.33 16.34 -11.35
C PRO A 285 7.13 16.71 -10.49
N VAL A 286 6.44 17.77 -10.91
CA VAL A 286 5.11 18.17 -10.46
C VAL A 286 4.30 18.60 -11.67
N TRP A 287 2.96 18.54 -11.59
CA TRP A 287 2.09 18.94 -12.68
C TRP A 287 1.35 20.24 -12.34
N ILE A 288 1.41 21.22 -13.24
CA ILE A 288 0.73 22.51 -13.08
C ILE A 288 0.26 23.05 -14.44
N ASN A 289 -1.00 23.45 -14.55
CA ASN A 289 -1.59 24.13 -15.72
C ASN A 289 -1.27 23.44 -17.07
N GLY A 290 -1.29 22.10 -17.11
CA GLY A 290 -1.01 21.34 -18.34
C GLY A 290 0.49 21.07 -18.59
N HIS A 291 1.39 21.47 -17.69
CA HIS A 291 2.84 21.33 -17.83
C HIS A 291 3.45 20.52 -16.70
N VAL A 292 4.57 19.85 -16.98
CA VAL A 292 5.43 19.29 -15.96
C VAL A 292 6.47 20.35 -15.57
N ALA A 293 6.38 20.83 -14.34
CA ALA A 293 7.41 21.65 -13.71
C ALA A 293 8.34 20.80 -12.84
N ARG A 294 9.42 21.38 -12.35
CA ARG A 294 10.45 20.66 -11.59
C ARG A 294 10.68 21.31 -10.22
N LEU A 295 10.79 20.49 -9.19
CA LEU A 295 11.22 20.89 -7.86
C LEU A 295 12.65 21.42 -7.93
N VAL A 296 12.88 22.56 -7.28
CA VAL A 296 14.18 23.23 -7.16
C VAL A 296 14.42 23.64 -5.71
N GLY A 297 15.64 23.41 -5.24
CA GLY A 297 15.98 23.63 -3.84
C GLY A 297 15.47 22.52 -2.91
N ARG A 298 15.72 22.65 -1.61
CA ARG A 298 15.29 21.69 -0.60
C ARG A 298 13.83 21.91 -0.21
N VAL A 299 13.10 20.82 0.00
CA VAL A 299 11.76 20.87 0.59
C VAL A 299 11.85 21.40 2.03
N SER A 300 11.05 22.42 2.33
CA SER A 300 10.91 23.03 3.66
C SER A 300 9.81 22.34 4.46
N MET A 301 9.58 22.75 5.70
CA MET A 301 8.55 22.16 6.56
C MET A 301 7.14 22.32 5.95
N ASP A 302 6.82 23.50 5.44
CA ASP A 302 5.48 23.89 5.02
C ASP A 302 5.39 24.29 3.52
N SER A 303 6.50 24.21 2.78
CA SER A 303 6.55 24.61 1.38
C SER A 303 7.66 23.92 0.60
N LEU A 304 7.49 23.88 -0.71
CA LEU A 304 8.53 23.54 -1.69
C LEU A 304 8.55 24.56 -2.82
N SER A 305 9.65 24.61 -3.57
CA SER A 305 9.82 25.51 -4.70
C SER A 305 9.88 24.72 -6.00
N ILE A 306 9.26 25.25 -7.06
CA ILE A 306 9.27 24.68 -8.40
C ILE A 306 9.68 25.72 -9.43
N ASP A 307 10.45 25.32 -10.43
CA ASP A 307 10.78 26.15 -11.59
C ASP A 307 9.59 26.11 -12.57
N VAL A 308 8.98 27.28 -12.79
CA VAL A 308 7.86 27.48 -13.70
C VAL A 308 8.20 28.42 -14.86
N THR A 309 9.49 28.59 -15.16
CA THR A 309 9.98 29.49 -16.19
C THR A 309 9.35 29.18 -17.54
N ASP A 310 9.27 27.89 -17.89
CA ASP A 310 8.72 27.44 -19.17
C ASP A 310 7.22 27.11 -19.10
N CYS A 311 6.58 27.35 -17.94
CA CYS A 311 5.15 27.14 -17.77
C CYS A 311 4.37 28.45 -18.04
N SER A 312 3.39 28.39 -18.92
CA SER A 312 2.54 29.58 -19.21
C SER A 312 1.64 29.91 -18.01
N ARG A 313 1.57 31.20 -17.67
CA ARG A 313 0.55 31.81 -16.80
C ARG A 313 0.38 31.16 -15.42
N VAL A 314 1.48 30.82 -14.72
CA VAL A 314 1.38 30.36 -13.32
C VAL A 314 1.14 31.57 -12.41
N SER A 315 0.18 31.44 -11.49
CA SER A 315 -0.25 32.49 -10.56
C SER A 315 -0.45 31.93 -9.15
N VAL A 316 -0.45 32.80 -8.16
CA VAL A 316 -0.83 32.45 -6.79
C VAL A 316 -2.28 31.92 -6.80
N GLY A 317 -2.50 30.79 -6.12
CA GLY A 317 -3.77 30.08 -6.08
C GLY A 317 -3.89 28.92 -7.08
N ASP A 318 -3.00 28.83 -8.08
CA ASP A 318 -3.00 27.70 -9.02
C ASP A 318 -2.76 26.37 -8.31
N GLU A 319 -3.42 25.33 -8.81
CA GLU A 319 -3.27 23.96 -8.27
C GLU A 319 -2.01 23.29 -8.84
N VAL A 320 -1.22 22.73 -7.96
CA VAL A 320 -0.06 21.91 -8.28
C VAL A 320 -0.37 20.47 -7.86
N ILE A 321 -0.28 19.53 -8.79
CA ILE A 321 -0.45 18.11 -8.54
C ILE A 321 0.93 17.50 -8.28
N LEU A 322 1.11 16.92 -7.09
CA LEU A 322 2.34 16.27 -6.65
C LEU A 322 2.41 14.81 -7.11
N TRP A 323 1.25 14.15 -7.18
CA TRP A 323 0.99 12.87 -7.86
C TRP A 323 -0.50 12.66 -8.06
N GLY A 324 -0.88 11.81 -9.01
CA GLY A 324 -2.26 11.48 -9.35
C GLY A 324 -2.37 10.93 -10.76
N GLU A 325 -3.50 11.14 -11.40
CA GLU A 325 -3.77 10.64 -12.76
C GLU A 325 -2.84 11.28 -13.81
N GLN A 326 -2.56 12.60 -13.71
CA GLN A 326 -1.69 13.32 -14.64
C GLN A 326 -0.21 13.11 -14.38
N LEU A 327 0.15 12.70 -13.18
CA LEU A 327 1.52 12.45 -12.75
C LEU A 327 1.53 11.22 -11.86
N PRO A 328 1.77 10.01 -12.40
CA PRO A 328 1.80 8.79 -11.60
C PRO A 328 2.79 8.90 -10.44
N VAL A 329 2.41 8.40 -9.26
CA VAL A 329 3.29 8.39 -8.08
C VAL A 329 4.60 7.66 -8.33
N ALA A 330 4.58 6.62 -9.18
CA ALA A 330 5.77 5.89 -9.62
C ALA A 330 6.79 6.77 -10.36
N ALA A 331 6.35 7.87 -11.01
CA ALA A 331 7.25 8.84 -11.64
C ALA A 331 7.92 9.79 -10.62
N VAL A 332 7.33 9.94 -9.43
CA VAL A 332 7.83 10.81 -8.35
C VAL A 332 8.72 10.05 -7.37
N ALA A 333 8.35 8.83 -7.03
CA ALA A 333 8.98 8.01 -5.99
C ALA A 333 10.52 7.85 -6.15
N PRO A 334 11.08 7.63 -7.37
CA PRO A 334 12.53 7.50 -7.54
C PRO A 334 13.34 8.76 -7.19
N PHE A 335 12.74 9.94 -7.29
CA PHE A 335 13.37 11.20 -6.91
C PHE A 335 13.51 11.37 -5.39
N ALA A 336 12.72 10.61 -4.64
CA ALA A 336 12.75 10.57 -3.19
C ALA A 336 13.39 9.28 -2.64
N ASP A 337 14.07 8.49 -3.48
CA ASP A 337 14.59 7.17 -3.10
C ASP A 337 13.55 6.35 -2.31
N ALA A 338 12.33 6.35 -2.81
CA ALA A 338 11.14 5.79 -2.16
C ALA A 338 10.37 4.90 -3.12
N ILE A 339 9.40 4.17 -2.57
CA ILE A 339 8.40 3.43 -3.33
C ILE A 339 7.03 4.10 -3.20
N PRO A 340 6.09 3.92 -4.13
CA PRO A 340 4.76 4.51 -4.10
C PRO A 340 4.02 4.36 -2.77
N SER A 341 4.04 3.17 -2.20
CA SER A 341 3.39 2.92 -0.89
C SER A 341 3.99 3.73 0.25
N GLN A 342 5.29 4.04 0.21
CA GLN A 342 5.93 4.90 1.21
C GLN A 342 5.43 6.35 1.08
N LEU A 343 5.35 6.88 -0.13
CA LEU A 343 4.84 8.23 -0.37
C LEU A 343 3.37 8.37 0.10
N PHE A 344 2.54 7.38 -0.19
CA PHE A 344 1.14 7.39 0.28
C PHE A 344 1.02 7.35 1.80
N THR A 345 1.79 6.47 2.46
CA THR A 345 1.71 6.28 3.92
C THR A 345 2.41 7.37 4.73
N SER A 346 3.28 8.18 4.10
CA SER A 346 3.98 9.27 4.77
C SER A 346 3.09 10.49 5.05
N LEU A 347 1.95 10.62 4.35
CA LEU A 347 1.07 11.77 4.51
C LEU A 347 0.54 11.88 5.94
N THR A 348 0.78 13.05 6.54
CA THR A 348 0.39 13.33 7.93
C THR A 348 -1.11 13.68 8.05
N PRO A 349 -1.68 13.74 9.26
CA PRO A 349 -3.05 14.23 9.48
C PRO A 349 -3.29 15.69 9.08
N ARG A 350 -2.24 16.47 8.77
CA ARG A 350 -2.38 17.82 8.24
C ARG A 350 -2.99 17.85 6.84
N VAL A 351 -2.79 16.77 6.06
CA VAL A 351 -3.35 16.64 4.72
C VAL A 351 -4.83 16.26 4.80
N THR A 352 -5.69 17.10 4.24
CA THR A 352 -7.12 16.81 4.19
C THR A 352 -7.41 15.72 3.15
N ARG A 353 -8.04 14.63 3.57
CA ARG A 353 -8.53 13.61 2.65
C ARG A 353 -9.95 13.95 2.20
N GLN A 354 -10.13 14.12 0.89
CA GLN A 354 -11.43 14.34 0.25
C GLN A 354 -11.80 13.10 -0.56
N TYR A 355 -12.94 12.51 -0.24
CA TYR A 355 -13.42 11.30 -0.92
C TYR A 355 -14.39 11.70 -2.02
N VAL A 356 -14.18 11.14 -3.22
CA VAL A 356 -15.04 11.35 -4.39
C VAL A 356 -15.47 10.01 -4.97
N MET A 357 -16.70 9.97 -5.49
CA MET A 357 -17.24 8.82 -6.23
C MET A 357 -17.58 9.34 -7.63
N ARG A 358 -16.76 9.00 -8.65
CA ARG A 358 -17.05 9.42 -10.03
C ARG A 358 -18.16 8.54 -10.60
N GLY A 359 -19.17 9.15 -11.22
CA GLY A 359 -20.25 8.45 -11.95
C GLY A 359 -21.51 8.12 -11.16
N LYS A 360 -21.59 8.40 -9.88
CA LYS A 360 -22.87 8.53 -9.17
C LYS A 360 -23.18 10.01 -9.02
N VAL A 361 -23.95 10.55 -9.96
CA VAL A 361 -24.65 11.82 -9.73
C VAL A 361 -25.64 11.49 -8.62
N ASP A 362 -25.49 12.13 -7.45
CA ASP A 362 -26.50 12.07 -6.41
C ASP A 362 -27.85 12.45 -7.02
N ALA A 363 -28.77 11.48 -7.06
CA ALA A 363 -30.13 11.70 -7.50
C ALA A 363 -30.95 12.26 -6.34
#